data_23940d8c69b8c99616824ffe96d7f075
#
_entry.id   23940d8c69b8c99616824ffe96d7f075
#
_cell.length_a   1.000
_cell.length_b   1.000
_cell.length_c   1.000
_cell.angle_alpha   90.00
_cell.angle_beta   90.00
_cell.angle_gamma   90.00
#
_symmetry.space_group_name_H-M   'P 1'
#
loop_
_entity.id
_entity.type
_entity.pdbx_description
1 polymer ?
#
loop_
_entity_poly.entity_id
_entity_poly.type
_entity_poly.pdbx_seq_one_letter_code
_entity_poly.pdbx_strand_id
1 'polypeptide(L)'
;SRVRIARQEALESTLEAIRISGFPDRGSSFSRILTSCGIENKSDVILAAVQYMRSVEKESFTTPRELKRLISETGKWTKKSIRGWNISLYIGRMLQGGAKGSEPLLEYPRRKPKKYAYVVLTEAGGDHLDKLSLMR
;
A
#
# COMPACT_ATOMS: atom_id res chain seq x y z
N SER A 1 -7.83 4.13 18.29
CA SER A 1 -8.37 5.39 18.79
C SER A 1 -9.47 5.92 17.89
N ARG A 2 -10.28 6.82 18.38
CA ARG A 2 -11.36 7.46 17.61
C ARG A 2 -10.82 8.21 16.39
N VAL A 3 -9.69 8.89 16.56
CA VAL A 3 -9.06 9.65 15.47
C VAL A 3 -8.59 8.72 14.38
N ARG A 4 -7.98 7.60 14.73
CA ARG A 4 -7.52 6.59 13.76
C ARG A 4 -8.68 5.99 12.98
N ILE A 5 -9.76 5.63 13.67
CA ILE A 5 -10.96 5.05 13.04
C ILE A 5 -11.58 6.06 12.06
N ALA A 6 -11.72 7.31 12.49
CA ALA A 6 -12.27 8.37 11.62
C ALA A 6 -11.43 8.60 10.37
N ARG A 7 -10.09 8.56 10.49
CA ARG A 7 -9.18 8.70 9.34
C ARG A 7 -9.27 7.53 8.39
N GLN A 8 -9.35 6.32 8.94
CA GLN A 8 -9.49 5.10 8.14
C GLN A 8 -10.80 5.12 7.36
N GLU A 9 -11.89 5.50 8.01
CA GLU A 9 -13.19 5.64 7.37
C GLU A 9 -13.18 6.70 6.27
N ALA A 10 -12.50 7.82 6.51
CA ALA A 10 -12.35 8.88 5.50
C ALA A 10 -11.55 8.39 4.29
N LEU A 11 -10.48 7.63 4.52
CA LEU A 11 -9.68 7.05 3.46
C LEU A 11 -10.52 6.03 2.65
N GLU A 12 -11.23 5.15 3.32
CA GLU A 12 -12.10 4.17 2.68
C GLU A 12 -13.20 4.84 1.86
N SER A 13 -13.81 5.91 2.37
CA SER A 13 -14.79 6.71 1.64
C SER A 13 -14.20 7.35 0.40
N THR A 14 -12.98 7.86 0.50
CA THR A 14 -12.26 8.44 -0.64
C THR A 14 -11.98 7.39 -1.71
N LEU A 15 -11.53 6.21 -1.30
CA LEU A 15 -11.28 5.08 -2.20
C LEU A 15 -12.56 4.65 -2.91
N GLU A 16 -13.65 4.54 -2.17
CA GLU A 16 -14.95 4.18 -2.72
C GLU A 16 -15.45 5.23 -3.71
N ALA A 17 -15.32 6.52 -3.38
CA ALA A 17 -15.71 7.63 -4.25
C ALA A 17 -14.88 7.62 -5.56
N ILE A 18 -13.58 7.35 -5.48
CA ILE A 18 -12.71 7.24 -6.65
C ILE A 18 -13.19 6.08 -7.55
N ARG A 19 -13.51 4.96 -6.93
CA ARG A 19 -14.00 3.76 -7.62
C ARG A 19 -15.33 4.01 -8.33
N ILE A 20 -16.28 4.65 -7.65
CA ILE A 20 -17.61 4.96 -8.18
C ILE A 20 -17.54 6.03 -9.28
N SER A 21 -16.62 6.99 -9.19
CA SER A 21 -16.52 8.08 -10.16
C SER A 21 -16.05 7.63 -11.55
N GLY A 22 -15.73 6.35 -11.70
CA GLY A 22 -15.45 5.78 -13.00
C GLY A 22 -14.07 6.04 -13.56
N PHE A 23 -13.05 6.07 -12.71
CA PHE A 23 -11.68 6.07 -13.20
C PHE A 23 -11.48 4.84 -14.08
N PRO A 24 -10.92 5.01 -15.29
CA PRO A 24 -10.94 3.97 -16.32
C PRO A 24 -10.10 2.74 -15.94
N ASP A 25 -9.15 2.86 -15.02
CA ASP A 25 -8.28 1.75 -14.64
C ASP A 25 -7.77 1.91 -13.21
N ARG A 26 -7.25 0.81 -12.67
CA ARG A 26 -6.71 0.77 -11.31
C ARG A 26 -5.44 1.60 -11.17
N GLY A 27 -4.66 1.75 -12.24
CA GLY A 27 -3.46 2.59 -12.23
C GLY A 27 -3.79 4.04 -11.94
N SER A 28 -4.82 4.57 -12.59
CA SER A 28 -5.31 5.93 -12.36
C SER A 28 -5.84 6.11 -10.94
N SER A 29 -6.60 5.13 -10.45
CA SER A 29 -7.13 5.13 -9.07
C SER A 29 -6.00 5.13 -8.05
N PHE A 30 -5.02 4.26 -8.21
CA PHE A 30 -3.90 4.16 -7.31
C PHE A 30 -3.02 5.41 -7.35
N SER A 31 -2.78 5.95 -8.55
CA SER A 31 -2.05 7.22 -8.72
C SER A 31 -2.72 8.35 -7.94
N ARG A 32 -4.03 8.42 -8.00
CA ARG A 32 -4.82 9.43 -7.28
C ARG A 32 -4.64 9.30 -5.77
N ILE A 33 -4.65 8.08 -5.25
CA ILE A 33 -4.43 7.80 -3.83
C ILE A 33 -3.04 8.27 -3.41
N LEU A 34 -2.01 7.91 -4.17
CA LEU A 34 -0.63 8.31 -3.86
C LEU A 34 -0.50 9.82 -3.80
N THR A 35 -1.08 10.53 -4.77
CA THR A 35 -1.05 11.99 -4.83
C THR A 35 -1.82 12.60 -3.66
N SER A 36 -3.03 12.13 -3.41
CA SER A 36 -3.90 12.65 -2.34
C SER A 36 -3.33 12.43 -0.96
N CYS A 37 -2.63 11.33 -0.74
CA CYS A 37 -2.03 11.00 0.56
C CYS A 37 -0.59 11.47 0.71
N GLY A 38 0.00 12.09 -0.32
CA GLY A 38 1.39 12.55 -0.27
C GLY A 38 2.41 11.44 -0.16
N ILE A 39 2.12 10.29 -0.76
CA ILE A 39 2.98 9.11 -0.72
C ILE A 39 3.97 9.17 -1.88
N GLU A 40 5.25 9.25 -1.57
CA GLU A 40 6.31 9.48 -2.58
C GLU A 40 7.45 8.47 -2.54
N ASN A 41 7.90 8.06 -1.35
CA ASN A 41 9.05 7.16 -1.26
C ASN A 41 8.67 5.71 -1.55
N LYS A 42 9.64 4.94 -2.02
CA LYS A 42 9.43 3.55 -2.47
C LYS A 42 8.77 2.66 -1.43
N SER A 43 9.24 2.72 -0.20
CA SER A 43 8.71 1.90 0.89
C SER A 43 7.22 2.18 1.12
N ASP A 44 6.85 3.45 1.19
CA ASP A 44 5.46 3.86 1.41
C ASP A 44 4.57 3.54 0.21
N VAL A 45 5.09 3.68 -1.00
CA VAL A 45 4.37 3.30 -2.23
C VAL A 45 4.06 1.80 -2.22
N ILE A 46 5.03 0.98 -1.83
CA ILE A 46 4.85 -0.48 -1.77
C ILE A 46 3.83 -0.85 -0.69
N LEU A 47 3.92 -0.21 0.48
CA LEU A 47 2.95 -0.42 1.57
C LEU A 47 1.54 -0.04 1.13
N ALA A 48 1.39 1.10 0.46
CA ALA A 48 0.12 1.55 -0.10
C ALA A 48 -0.40 0.61 -1.18
N ALA A 49 0.49 0.04 -2.00
CA ALA A 49 0.11 -0.93 -3.03
C ALA A 49 -0.47 -2.21 -2.40
N VAL A 50 0.14 -2.70 -1.32
CA VAL A 50 -0.39 -3.84 -0.57
C VAL A 50 -1.78 -3.52 -0.04
N GLN A 51 -1.94 -2.35 0.58
CA GLN A 51 -3.25 -1.91 1.09
C GLN A 51 -4.28 -1.85 -0.03
N TYR A 52 -3.91 -1.27 -1.17
CA TYR A 52 -4.80 -1.17 -2.33
C TYR A 52 -5.28 -2.55 -2.78
N MET A 53 -4.36 -3.48 -2.95
CA MET A 53 -4.71 -4.84 -3.40
C MET A 53 -5.61 -5.55 -2.41
N ARG A 54 -5.42 -5.37 -1.10
CA ARG A 54 -6.24 -6.02 -0.07
C ARG A 54 -7.60 -5.34 0.13
N SER A 55 -7.62 -4.02 0.13
CA SER A 55 -8.82 -3.25 0.49
C SER A 55 -9.69 -2.87 -0.69
N VAL A 56 -9.10 -2.53 -1.82
CA VAL A 56 -9.85 -2.06 -3.01
C VAL A 56 -10.12 -3.21 -3.96
N GLU A 57 -9.08 -3.95 -4.34
CA GLU A 57 -9.22 -5.08 -5.26
C GLU A 57 -9.71 -6.36 -4.57
N LYS A 58 -9.71 -6.38 -3.24
CA LYS A 58 -10.14 -7.53 -2.43
C LYS A 58 -9.35 -8.81 -2.72
N GLU A 59 -8.09 -8.64 -3.10
CA GLU A 59 -7.19 -9.76 -3.38
C GLU A 59 -6.51 -10.22 -2.10
N SER A 60 -6.56 -11.52 -1.82
CA SER A 60 -5.84 -12.12 -0.68
C SER A 60 -4.44 -12.59 -1.05
N PHE A 61 -4.15 -12.64 -2.34
CA PHE A 61 -2.87 -13.11 -2.89
C PHE A 61 -2.41 -12.14 -3.97
N THR A 62 -1.21 -11.59 -3.81
CA THR A 62 -0.63 -10.68 -4.80
C THR A 62 0.89 -10.81 -4.75
N THR A 63 1.49 -11.25 -5.83
CA THR A 63 2.94 -11.43 -5.89
C THR A 63 3.65 -10.07 -5.92
N PRO A 64 4.92 -10.00 -5.51
CA PRO A 64 5.73 -8.78 -5.68
C PRO A 64 5.73 -8.26 -7.12
N ARG A 65 5.69 -9.16 -8.09
CA ARG A 65 5.61 -8.81 -9.51
C ARG A 65 4.30 -8.08 -9.85
N GLU A 66 3.18 -8.53 -9.28
CA GLU A 66 1.89 -7.88 -9.46
C GLU A 66 1.81 -6.52 -8.78
N LEU A 67 2.44 -6.37 -7.62
CA LEU A 67 2.57 -5.07 -6.96
C LEU A 67 3.37 -4.10 -7.83
N LYS A 68 4.47 -4.58 -8.40
CA LYS A 68 5.29 -3.80 -9.32
C LYS A 68 4.48 -3.37 -10.56
N ARG A 69 3.64 -4.26 -11.06
CA ARG A 69 2.74 -3.97 -12.19
C ARG A 69 1.76 -2.86 -11.84
N LEU A 70 1.11 -2.94 -10.67
CA LEU A 70 0.19 -1.90 -10.20
C LEU A 70 0.90 -0.53 -10.12
N ILE A 71 2.10 -0.50 -9.54
CA ILE A 71 2.89 0.72 -9.42
C ILE A 71 3.25 1.28 -10.80
N SER A 72 3.62 0.41 -11.75
CA SER A 72 3.90 0.78 -13.13
C SER A 72 2.70 1.42 -13.82
N GLU A 73 1.51 0.92 -13.56
CA GLU A 73 0.27 1.40 -14.18
C GLU A 73 -0.10 2.82 -13.77
N THR A 74 0.49 3.36 -12.71
CA THR A 74 0.25 4.74 -12.26
C THR A 74 0.82 5.77 -13.24
N GLY A 75 1.84 5.40 -14.01
CA GLY A 75 2.54 6.33 -14.91
C GLY A 75 3.40 7.37 -14.20
N LYS A 76 3.53 7.29 -12.86
CA LYS A 76 4.32 8.26 -12.09
C LYS A 76 5.82 8.06 -12.20
N TRP A 77 6.26 6.86 -12.54
CA TRP A 77 7.66 6.51 -12.70
C TRP A 77 7.87 5.84 -14.05
N THR A 78 9.07 5.98 -14.62
CA THR A 78 9.41 5.32 -15.87
C THR A 78 9.51 3.80 -15.64
N LYS A 79 9.27 3.02 -16.66
CA LYS A 79 9.44 1.57 -16.62
C LYS A 79 10.85 1.18 -16.20
N LYS A 80 11.84 1.93 -16.67
CA LYS A 80 13.24 1.71 -16.33
C LYS A 80 13.49 1.90 -14.82
N SER A 81 12.92 2.95 -14.24
CA SER A 81 13.02 3.22 -12.81
C SER A 81 12.41 2.09 -11.98
N ILE A 82 11.17 1.72 -12.30
CA ILE A 82 10.45 0.66 -11.57
C ILE A 82 11.13 -0.70 -11.70
N ARG A 83 11.73 -0.98 -12.84
CA ARG A 83 12.45 -2.23 -13.05
C ARG A 83 13.56 -2.44 -12.00
N GLY A 84 14.16 -1.36 -11.54
CA GLY A 84 15.20 -1.39 -10.51
C GLY A 84 14.66 -1.48 -9.07
N TRP A 85 13.35 -1.42 -8.86
CA TRP A 85 12.79 -1.53 -7.51
C TRP A 85 12.80 -2.97 -7.04
N ASN A 86 13.43 -3.22 -5.90
CA ASN A 86 13.44 -4.54 -5.28
C ASN A 86 12.28 -4.65 -4.29
N ILE A 87 11.09 -4.97 -4.80
CA ILE A 87 9.87 -5.06 -4.01
C ILE A 87 10.02 -6.05 -2.85
N SER A 88 10.59 -7.21 -3.11
CA SER A 88 10.80 -8.25 -2.09
C SER A 88 11.66 -7.77 -0.94
N LEU A 89 12.69 -6.98 -1.21
CA LEU A 89 13.55 -6.41 -0.18
C LEU A 89 12.76 -5.49 0.76
N TYR A 90 11.93 -4.61 0.20
CA TYR A 90 11.10 -3.69 0.99
C TYR A 90 10.05 -4.44 1.80
N ILE A 91 9.41 -5.45 1.22
CA ILE A 91 8.45 -6.29 1.95
C ILE A 91 9.15 -6.97 3.12
N GLY A 92 10.32 -7.57 2.88
CA GLY A 92 11.11 -8.23 3.93
C GLY A 92 11.45 -7.28 5.08
N ARG A 93 11.86 -6.06 4.77
CA ARG A 93 12.16 -5.04 5.79
C ARG A 93 10.92 -4.65 6.59
N MET A 94 9.79 -4.50 5.94
CA MET A 94 8.53 -4.15 6.62
C MET A 94 7.99 -5.29 7.48
N LEU A 95 8.29 -6.54 7.13
CA LEU A 95 7.94 -7.71 7.96
C LEU A 95 8.77 -7.79 9.23
N GLN A 96 10.02 -7.33 9.19
CA GLN A 96 10.95 -7.39 10.33
C GLN A 96 10.80 -6.21 11.27
N GLY A 97 10.20 -5.14 10.82
CA GLY A 97 10.18 -3.88 11.56
C GLY A 97 11.41 -3.04 11.28
N GLY A 98 11.35 -1.79 11.68
CA GLY A 98 12.41 -0.82 11.46
C GLY A 98 13.53 -0.90 12.48
N ALA A 99 14.60 -0.19 12.20
CA ALA A 99 15.68 0.04 13.16
C ALA A 99 15.11 0.70 14.43
N LYS A 100 15.73 0.47 15.57
CA LYS A 100 15.35 1.03 16.88
C LYS A 100 14.03 0.50 17.45
N GLY A 101 13.66 -0.72 17.09
CA GLY A 101 12.48 -1.37 17.68
C GLY A 101 11.14 -0.90 17.15
N SER A 102 11.10 -0.27 15.98
CA SER A 102 9.85 0.06 15.32
C SER A 102 9.06 -1.22 15.00
N GLU A 103 7.76 -1.17 15.19
CA GLU A 103 6.91 -2.31 14.89
C GLU A 103 6.89 -2.64 13.40
N PRO A 104 6.75 -3.94 13.05
CA PRO A 104 6.57 -4.33 11.66
C PRO A 104 5.35 -3.65 11.03
N LEU A 105 5.47 -3.24 9.78
CA LEU A 105 4.38 -2.60 9.04
C LEU A 105 3.55 -3.62 8.26
N LEU A 106 4.11 -4.80 8.01
CA LEU A 106 3.45 -5.92 7.35
C LEU A 106 3.53 -7.16 8.20
N GLU A 107 2.60 -8.09 7.99
CA GLU A 107 2.59 -9.39 8.65
C GLU A 107 2.00 -10.47 7.75
N TYR A 108 2.25 -11.72 8.09
CA TYR A 108 1.61 -12.84 7.42
C TYR A 108 0.29 -13.18 8.10
N PRO A 109 -0.80 -13.38 7.34
CA PRO A 109 -2.05 -13.88 7.92
C PRO A 109 -1.86 -15.28 8.53
N ARG A 110 -2.56 -15.57 9.62
CA ARG A 110 -2.40 -16.82 10.37
C ARG A 110 -2.58 -18.10 9.57
N ARG A 111 -3.50 -18.11 8.61
CA ARG A 111 -3.89 -19.33 7.87
C ARG A 111 -3.34 -19.41 6.46
N LYS A 112 -2.41 -18.54 6.12
CA LYS A 112 -1.83 -18.50 4.78
C LYS A 112 -0.35 -18.87 4.85
N PRO A 113 0.23 -19.42 3.76
CA PRO A 113 1.66 -19.67 3.72
C PRO A 113 2.46 -18.39 3.99
N LYS A 114 3.62 -18.53 4.61
CA LYS A 114 4.54 -17.40 4.84
C LYS A 114 5.26 -17.03 3.55
N LYS A 115 4.55 -16.36 2.65
CA LYS A 115 5.07 -15.88 1.37
C LYS A 115 4.72 -14.41 1.20
N TYR A 116 5.58 -13.65 0.60
CA TYR A 116 5.38 -12.23 0.34
C TYR A 116 4.06 -11.91 -0.37
N ALA A 117 3.56 -12.87 -1.14
CA ALA A 117 2.30 -12.71 -1.86
C ALA A 117 1.06 -12.61 -0.95
N TYR A 118 1.17 -13.02 0.31
CA TYR A 118 0.04 -13.03 1.25
C TYR A 118 0.10 -11.94 2.32
N VAL A 119 1.13 -11.10 2.31
CA VAL A 119 1.30 -10.10 3.37
C VAL A 119 0.11 -9.14 3.45
N VAL A 120 -0.18 -8.71 4.68
CA VAL A 120 -1.21 -7.72 4.99
C VAL A 120 -0.59 -6.65 5.89
N LEU A 121 -1.22 -5.48 5.97
CA LEU A 121 -0.77 -4.43 6.87
C LEU A 121 -1.03 -4.83 8.31
N THR A 122 -0.06 -4.54 9.17
CA THR A 122 -0.27 -4.54 10.62
C THR A 122 -1.04 -3.28 11.00
N GLU A 123 -1.47 -3.18 12.25
CA GLU A 123 -2.03 -1.95 12.79
C GLU A 123 -1.04 -0.79 12.61
N ALA A 124 0.24 -1.04 12.91
CA ALA A 124 1.30 -0.05 12.72
C ALA A 124 1.44 0.38 11.26
N GLY A 125 1.29 -0.54 10.31
CA GLY A 125 1.31 -0.24 8.87
C GLY A 125 0.17 0.69 8.46
N GLY A 126 -1.03 0.40 8.93
CA GLY A 126 -2.19 1.27 8.70
C GLY A 126 -2.01 2.66 9.30
N ASP A 127 -1.54 2.72 10.53
CA ASP A 127 -1.28 3.99 11.24
C ASP A 127 -0.22 4.82 10.51
N HIS A 128 0.79 4.18 9.96
CA HIS A 128 1.85 4.86 9.20
C HIS A 128 1.28 5.54 7.95
N LEU A 129 0.43 4.86 7.19
CA LEU A 129 -0.22 5.45 6.01
C LEU A 129 -1.16 6.58 6.39
N ASP A 130 -1.91 6.43 7.48
CA ASP A 130 -2.79 7.48 8.01
C ASP A 130 -1.99 8.75 8.37
N LYS A 131 -0.83 8.57 8.98
CA LYS A 131 0.08 9.66 9.33
C LYS A 131 0.53 10.44 8.11
N LEU A 132 0.90 9.76 7.04
CA LEU A 132 1.31 10.40 5.79
C LEU A 132 0.19 11.28 5.22
N SER A 133 -1.03 10.77 5.25
CA SER A 133 -2.21 11.48 4.80
C SER A 133 -2.46 12.76 5.59
N LEU A 134 -2.16 12.77 6.88
CA LEU A 134 -2.34 13.93 7.76
C LEU A 134 -1.27 14.99 7.62
N MET A 135 -0.08 14.64 7.18
CA MET A 135 1.04 15.56 7.05
C MET A 135 0.91 16.45 5.81
N ARG A 136 -0.13 16.25 5.04
CA ARG A 136 -0.51 17.10 3.93
C ARG A 136 -1.47 18.22 4.32
#